data_aaccb22a05b5bc803139a2fefa9fffc1
#
_entry.id   aaccb22a05b5bc803139a2fefa9fffc1
#
_cell.length_a   1.000
_cell.length_b   1.000
_cell.length_c   1.000
_cell.angle_alpha   90.00
_cell.angle_beta   90.00
_cell.angle_gamma   90.00
#
_symmetry.space_group_name_H-M   'P 1'
#
loop_
_entity.id
_entity.type
_entity.pdbx_description
1 polymer ?
#
loop_
_entity_poly.entity_id
_entity_poly.type
_entity_poly.pdbx_seq_one_letter_code
_entity_poly.pdbx_strand_id
1 'polypeptide(L)'
;YGAEEVYVGVPFTSLRMRQNKILDFDELKKTVKDLHKNGSKALLTMNIFPRNTDIKIFEDTVKQIADCGADAIIFSDPGTFNIIRKYMPKIPLHLSTQSSTMNRAAVKFWKELGVKRIVFARELNIEEIKEIREKLPGMEIEVFVHGAMCMSYS
;
A
#
# COMPACT_ATOMS: atom_id res chain seq x y z
N TYR A 1 6.09 -4.15 -20.68
CA TYR A 1 7.36 -3.79 -20.04
C TYR A 1 7.79 -4.81 -18.96
N GLY A 2 7.02 -5.90 -18.72
CA GLY A 2 7.42 -7.01 -17.85
C GLY A 2 7.37 -6.72 -16.33
N ALA A 3 6.57 -5.76 -15.89
CA ALA A 3 6.38 -5.52 -14.45
C ALA A 3 5.59 -6.67 -13.81
N GLU A 4 6.12 -7.25 -12.74
CA GLU A 4 5.45 -8.33 -11.99
C GLU A 4 4.32 -7.78 -11.10
N GLU A 5 4.50 -6.59 -10.55
CA GLU A 5 3.55 -5.91 -9.67
C GLU A 5 3.31 -4.48 -10.14
N VAL A 6 2.07 -4.03 -10.12
CA VAL A 6 1.67 -2.69 -10.59
C VAL A 6 0.85 -1.98 -9.51
N TYR A 7 1.25 -0.76 -9.19
CA TYR A 7 0.51 0.10 -8.27
C TYR A 7 -0.66 0.76 -8.98
N VAL A 8 -1.85 0.56 -8.43
CA VAL A 8 -3.10 1.08 -8.97
C VAL A 8 -3.77 1.97 -7.93
N GLY A 9 -3.97 3.23 -8.26
CA GLY A 9 -4.64 4.17 -7.34
C GLY A 9 -6.15 3.89 -7.25
N VAL A 10 -6.66 3.76 -6.03
CA VAL A 10 -8.09 3.63 -5.78
C VAL A 10 -8.72 5.03 -5.76
N PRO A 11 -9.86 5.25 -6.41
CA PRO A 11 -10.58 6.51 -6.35
C PRO A 11 -10.82 6.97 -4.90
N PHE A 12 -10.70 8.26 -4.63
CA PHE A 12 -10.91 8.94 -3.33
C PHE A 12 -9.93 8.57 -2.20
N THR A 13 -9.13 7.52 -2.32
CA THR A 13 -8.31 7.01 -1.21
C THR A 13 -6.82 6.93 -1.50
N SER A 14 -6.39 7.32 -2.72
CA SER A 14 -4.98 7.41 -3.10
C SER A 14 -4.48 8.85 -3.06
N LEU A 15 -3.27 9.09 -2.54
CA LEU A 15 -2.63 10.42 -2.50
C LEU A 15 -2.42 11.02 -3.90
N ARG A 16 -2.26 10.21 -4.93
CA ARG A 16 -2.09 10.66 -6.32
C ARG A 16 -3.41 10.76 -7.09
N MET A 17 -4.51 10.98 -6.41
CA MET A 17 -5.85 11.03 -7.00
C MET A 17 -5.97 12.00 -8.19
N ARG A 18 -5.31 13.16 -8.15
CA ARG A 18 -5.30 14.14 -9.26
C ARG A 18 -4.58 13.67 -10.53
N GLN A 19 -3.73 12.65 -10.42
CA GLN A 19 -3.00 12.04 -11.54
C GLN A 19 -3.57 10.66 -11.90
N ASN A 20 -4.56 10.19 -11.15
CA ASN A 20 -5.18 8.90 -11.39
C ASN A 20 -6.10 8.99 -12.62
N LYS A 21 -5.87 8.11 -13.58
CA LYS A 21 -6.74 7.98 -14.76
C LYS A 21 -7.97 7.14 -14.49
N ILE A 22 -7.95 6.37 -13.41
CA ILE A 22 -9.06 5.51 -12.97
C ILE A 22 -10.00 6.37 -12.15
N LEU A 23 -11.18 6.66 -12.68
CA LEU A 23 -12.14 7.57 -12.10
C LEU A 23 -13.29 6.86 -11.37
N ASP A 24 -13.53 5.59 -11.67
CA ASP A 24 -14.60 4.80 -11.09
C ASP A 24 -14.17 3.36 -10.75
N PHE A 25 -15.03 2.64 -10.05
CA PHE A 25 -14.74 1.28 -9.56
C PHE A 25 -14.89 0.20 -10.64
N ASP A 26 -15.66 0.43 -11.70
CA ASP A 26 -15.79 -0.52 -12.80
C ASP A 26 -14.54 -0.51 -13.65
N GLU A 27 -13.99 0.68 -13.91
CA GLU A 27 -12.69 0.84 -14.56
C GLU A 27 -11.57 0.22 -13.72
N LEU A 28 -11.61 0.38 -12.36
CA LEU A 28 -10.66 -0.26 -11.46
C LEU A 28 -10.71 -1.78 -11.58
N LYS A 29 -11.89 -2.38 -11.50
CA LYS A 29 -12.09 -3.83 -11.64
C LYS A 29 -11.61 -4.34 -13.01
N LYS A 30 -11.87 -3.60 -14.07
CA LYS A 30 -11.37 -3.91 -15.42
C LYS A 30 -9.85 -3.88 -15.45
N THR A 31 -9.24 -2.82 -14.89
CA THR A 31 -7.78 -2.67 -14.81
C THR A 31 -7.13 -3.84 -14.08
N VAL A 32 -7.66 -4.25 -12.93
CA VAL A 32 -7.15 -5.42 -12.18
C VAL A 32 -7.22 -6.68 -13.04
N LYS A 33 -8.34 -6.94 -13.71
CA LYS A 33 -8.50 -8.10 -14.60
C LYS A 33 -7.51 -8.07 -15.76
N ASP A 34 -7.27 -6.91 -16.35
CA ASP A 34 -6.35 -6.79 -17.48
C ASP A 34 -4.89 -6.95 -17.04
N LEU A 35 -4.51 -6.51 -15.83
CA LEU A 35 -3.21 -6.80 -15.24
C LEU A 35 -3.01 -8.31 -15.04
N HIS A 36 -3.99 -9.00 -14.48
CA HIS A 36 -3.92 -10.46 -14.27
C HIS A 36 -3.80 -11.23 -15.60
N LYS A 37 -4.53 -10.82 -16.65
CA LYS A 37 -4.38 -11.43 -17.99
C LYS A 37 -2.96 -11.30 -18.55
N ASN A 38 -2.25 -10.24 -18.16
CA ASN A 38 -0.87 -10.00 -18.58
C ASN A 38 0.17 -10.59 -17.59
N GLY A 39 -0.26 -11.36 -16.60
CA GLY A 39 0.62 -12.01 -15.63
C GLY A 39 1.15 -11.09 -14.53
N SER A 40 0.61 -9.87 -14.40
CA SER A 40 0.99 -8.90 -13.37
C SER A 40 0.01 -8.90 -12.22
N LYS A 41 0.50 -8.61 -11.00
CA LYS A 41 -0.33 -8.39 -9.81
C LYS A 41 -0.77 -6.94 -9.70
N ALA A 42 -1.96 -6.72 -9.16
CA ALA A 42 -2.53 -5.41 -8.88
C ALA A 42 -2.40 -5.05 -7.39
N LEU A 43 -1.56 -4.08 -7.06
CA LEU A 43 -1.39 -3.55 -5.71
C LEU A 43 -2.19 -2.24 -5.60
N LEU A 44 -3.31 -2.27 -4.88
CA LEU A 44 -4.18 -1.10 -4.77
C LEU A 44 -3.68 -0.11 -3.73
N THR A 45 -3.50 1.15 -4.10
CA THR A 45 -3.06 2.19 -3.18
C THR A 45 -4.24 2.92 -2.54
N MET A 46 -4.32 2.83 -1.20
CA MET A 46 -5.27 3.49 -0.32
C MET A 46 -4.51 4.22 0.79
N ASN A 47 -3.55 5.02 0.41
CA ASN A 47 -2.50 5.53 1.29
C ASN A 47 -2.72 6.98 1.74
N ILE A 48 -3.96 7.47 1.76
CA ILE A 48 -4.29 8.75 2.37
C ILE A 48 -4.28 8.68 3.90
N PHE A 49 -4.19 9.84 4.54
CA PHE A 49 -4.48 10.05 5.96
C PHE A 49 -5.86 10.72 6.06
N PRO A 50 -6.95 9.95 6.19
CA PRO A 50 -8.29 10.51 6.15
C PRO A 50 -8.59 11.31 7.42
N ARG A 51 -9.34 12.41 7.28
CA ARG A 51 -9.94 13.11 8.41
C ARG A 51 -11.20 12.39 8.86
N ASN A 52 -11.72 12.72 10.03
CA ASN A 52 -12.95 12.13 10.54
C ASN A 52 -14.12 12.26 9.55
N THR A 53 -14.18 13.34 8.79
CA THR A 53 -15.17 13.57 7.72
C THR A 53 -15.06 12.57 6.57
N ASP A 54 -13.87 11.99 6.36
CA ASP A 54 -13.56 11.15 5.19
C ASP A 54 -13.64 9.67 5.53
N ILE A 55 -13.70 9.32 6.83
CA ILE A 55 -13.68 7.92 7.31
C ILE A 55 -14.81 7.10 6.69
N LYS A 56 -16.02 7.67 6.62
CA LYS A 56 -17.16 6.97 6.02
C LYS A 56 -16.93 6.69 4.53
N ILE A 57 -16.40 7.66 3.79
CA ILE A 57 -16.09 7.50 2.36
C ILE A 57 -15.02 6.42 2.20
N PHE A 58 -13.99 6.42 3.06
CA PHE A 58 -12.94 5.40 3.07
C PHE A 58 -13.52 4.01 3.31
N GLU A 59 -14.37 3.85 4.34
CA GLU A 59 -15.02 2.58 4.67
C GLU A 59 -15.90 2.07 3.53
N ASP A 60 -16.71 2.95 2.92
CA ASP A 60 -17.57 2.59 1.79
C ASP A 60 -16.73 2.21 0.55
N THR A 61 -15.61 2.89 0.34
CA THR A 61 -14.64 2.52 -0.71
C THR A 61 -14.06 1.12 -0.49
N VAL A 62 -13.64 0.79 0.74
CA VAL A 62 -13.12 -0.55 1.07
C VAL A 62 -14.14 -1.64 0.75
N LYS A 63 -15.42 -1.42 1.08
CA LYS A 63 -16.51 -2.36 0.74
C LYS A 63 -16.66 -2.55 -0.77
N GLN A 64 -16.57 -1.46 -1.55
CA GLN A 64 -16.74 -1.52 -3.00
C GLN A 64 -15.61 -2.25 -3.72
N ILE A 65 -14.39 -2.21 -3.17
CA ILE A 65 -13.23 -2.89 -3.76
C ILE A 65 -13.00 -4.29 -3.22
N ALA A 66 -13.75 -4.74 -2.21
CA ALA A 66 -13.53 -6.03 -1.56
C ALA A 66 -13.50 -7.21 -2.54
N ASP A 67 -14.30 -7.13 -3.61
CA ASP A 67 -14.42 -8.17 -4.64
C ASP A 67 -13.68 -7.84 -5.95
N CYS A 68 -12.82 -6.82 -5.96
CA CYS A 68 -12.16 -6.40 -7.20
C CYS A 68 -11.02 -7.31 -7.65
N GLY A 69 -10.60 -8.26 -6.79
CA GLY A 69 -9.53 -9.21 -7.10
C GLY A 69 -8.11 -8.66 -6.86
N ALA A 70 -7.95 -7.62 -6.05
CA ALA A 70 -6.64 -7.07 -5.71
C ALA A 70 -5.73 -8.13 -5.06
N ASP A 71 -4.42 -8.06 -5.34
CA ASP A 71 -3.42 -8.94 -4.73
C ASP A 71 -2.89 -8.42 -3.39
N ALA A 72 -2.89 -7.11 -3.21
CA ALA A 72 -2.58 -6.46 -1.93
C ALA A 72 -3.16 -5.05 -1.86
N ILE A 73 -3.27 -4.52 -0.64
CA ILE A 73 -3.60 -3.11 -0.37
C ILE A 73 -2.39 -2.41 0.24
N ILE A 74 -2.04 -1.25 -0.32
CA ILE A 74 -1.01 -0.36 0.22
C ILE A 74 -1.71 0.74 1.03
N PHE A 75 -1.41 0.82 2.31
CA PHE A 75 -2.02 1.76 3.27
C PHE A 75 -0.95 2.56 4.01
N SER A 76 -1.34 3.64 4.72
CA SER A 76 -0.43 4.47 5.52
C SER A 76 -0.91 4.68 6.95
N ASP A 77 -2.19 4.87 7.14
CA ASP A 77 -2.80 5.29 8.39
C ASP A 77 -3.22 4.11 9.27
N PRO A 78 -2.89 4.08 10.58
CA PRO A 78 -3.28 2.99 11.47
C PRO A 78 -4.79 2.79 11.62
N GLY A 79 -5.58 3.88 11.51
CA GLY A 79 -7.04 3.79 11.55
C GLY A 79 -7.59 3.09 10.31
N THR A 80 -7.04 3.40 9.14
CA THR A 80 -7.42 2.75 7.88
C THR A 80 -7.04 1.28 7.85
N PHE A 81 -5.93 0.88 8.49
CA PHE A 81 -5.56 -0.52 8.69
C PHE A 81 -6.70 -1.34 9.29
N ASN A 82 -7.29 -0.86 10.38
CA ASN A 82 -8.39 -1.56 11.04
C ASN A 82 -9.64 -1.66 10.15
N ILE A 83 -9.95 -0.61 9.40
CA ILE A 83 -11.07 -0.62 8.46
C ILE A 83 -10.85 -1.65 7.35
N ILE A 84 -9.67 -1.67 6.75
CA ILE A 84 -9.34 -2.64 5.70
C ILE A 84 -9.43 -4.06 6.25
N ARG A 85 -8.83 -4.33 7.41
CA ARG A 85 -8.88 -5.67 8.05
C ARG A 85 -10.29 -6.14 8.36
N LYS A 86 -11.19 -5.23 8.73
CA LYS A 86 -12.61 -5.55 9.01
C LYS A 86 -13.31 -6.12 7.78
N TYR A 87 -13.11 -5.54 6.59
CA TYR A 87 -13.82 -5.91 5.37
C TYR A 87 -13.02 -6.83 4.43
N MET A 88 -11.71 -6.80 4.54
CA MET A 88 -10.79 -7.62 3.73
C MET A 88 -9.78 -8.35 4.64
N PRO A 89 -10.22 -9.26 5.52
CA PRO A 89 -9.39 -9.83 6.58
C PRO A 89 -8.19 -10.65 6.08
N LYS A 90 -8.27 -11.18 4.87
CA LYS A 90 -7.22 -12.05 4.29
C LYS A 90 -6.32 -11.34 3.29
N ILE A 91 -6.66 -10.10 2.89
CA ILE A 91 -5.85 -9.39 1.90
C ILE A 91 -4.43 -9.10 2.45
N PRO A 92 -3.37 -9.33 1.70
CA PRO A 92 -2.04 -8.87 2.06
C PRO A 92 -2.02 -7.35 2.22
N LEU A 93 -1.45 -6.85 3.33
CA LEU A 93 -1.30 -5.42 3.60
C LEU A 93 0.15 -5.02 3.48
N HIS A 94 0.40 -4.00 2.68
CA HIS A 94 1.70 -3.38 2.50
C HIS A 94 1.68 -1.98 3.11
N LEU A 95 2.64 -1.69 3.98
CA LEU A 95 2.77 -0.36 4.57
C LEU A 95 3.47 0.58 3.61
N SER A 96 2.82 1.67 3.28
CA SER A 96 3.37 2.69 2.37
C SER A 96 4.54 3.43 2.99
N THR A 97 5.44 3.92 2.13
CA THR A 97 6.50 4.86 2.50
C THR A 97 5.97 6.11 3.24
N GLN A 98 4.73 6.49 3.01
CA GLN A 98 4.06 7.62 3.69
C GLN A 98 3.96 7.44 5.21
N SER A 99 4.08 6.23 5.73
CA SER A 99 4.15 5.96 7.17
C SER A 99 5.53 6.22 7.77
N SER A 100 6.49 6.68 6.96
CA SER A 100 7.85 7.07 7.38
C SER A 100 8.53 6.02 8.27
N THR A 101 8.42 4.74 7.88
CA THR A 101 9.01 3.61 8.65
C THR A 101 10.51 3.56 8.41
N MET A 102 11.30 3.85 9.45
CA MET A 102 12.75 4.03 9.34
C MET A 102 13.56 3.19 10.32
N ASN A 103 12.94 2.39 11.18
CA ASN A 103 13.68 1.67 12.21
C ASN A 103 13.09 0.28 12.51
N ARG A 104 13.92 -0.57 13.08
CA ARG A 104 13.58 -1.95 13.41
C ARG A 104 12.37 -2.09 14.35
N ALA A 105 12.20 -1.18 15.30
CA ALA A 105 11.09 -1.27 16.26
C ALA A 105 9.75 -1.03 15.56
N ALA A 106 9.68 -0.04 14.65
CA ALA A 106 8.49 0.20 13.84
C ALA A 106 8.18 -0.97 12.89
N VAL A 107 9.21 -1.54 12.25
CA VAL A 107 9.04 -2.74 11.40
C VAL A 107 8.51 -3.92 12.21
N LYS A 108 9.05 -4.16 13.41
CA LYS A 108 8.57 -5.24 14.31
C LYS A 108 7.11 -5.04 14.68
N PHE A 109 6.73 -3.81 15.07
CA PHE A 109 5.34 -3.46 15.40
C PHE A 109 4.37 -3.83 14.27
N TRP A 110 4.67 -3.40 13.05
CA TRP A 110 3.81 -3.68 11.90
C TRP A 110 3.78 -5.16 11.53
N LYS A 111 4.92 -5.86 11.68
CA LYS A 111 5.00 -7.31 11.48
C LYS A 111 4.09 -8.06 12.45
N GLU A 112 4.09 -7.69 13.72
CA GLU A 112 3.24 -8.31 14.76
C GLU A 112 1.74 -8.08 14.48
N LEU A 113 1.38 -6.97 13.83
CA LEU A 113 0.02 -6.71 13.35
C LEU A 113 -0.34 -7.46 12.04
N GLY A 114 0.59 -8.24 11.49
CA GLY A 114 0.36 -9.03 10.28
C GLY A 114 0.49 -8.24 8.98
N VAL A 115 1.19 -7.11 8.98
CA VAL A 115 1.61 -6.43 7.75
C VAL A 115 2.63 -7.31 7.02
N LYS A 116 2.45 -7.49 5.73
CA LYS A 116 3.23 -8.42 4.92
C LYS A 116 4.49 -7.79 4.34
N ARG A 117 4.40 -6.53 3.91
CA ARG A 117 5.49 -5.78 3.28
C ARG A 117 5.56 -4.36 3.82
N ILE A 118 6.76 -3.82 3.90
CA ILE A 118 7.01 -2.42 4.22
C ILE A 118 7.78 -1.77 3.08
N VAL A 119 7.22 -0.67 2.56
CA VAL A 119 7.91 0.21 1.63
C VAL A 119 8.67 1.24 2.45
N PHE A 120 10.00 1.12 2.49
CA PHE A 120 10.83 1.98 3.31
C PHE A 120 10.86 3.43 2.83
N ALA A 121 11.04 4.32 3.79
CA ALA A 121 11.41 5.70 3.53
C ALA A 121 12.78 5.76 2.83
N ARG A 122 12.95 6.71 1.93
CA ARG A 122 14.17 6.85 1.10
C ARG A 122 15.37 7.37 1.88
N GLU A 123 15.17 7.82 3.11
CA GLU A 123 16.18 8.31 4.03
C GLU A 123 17.03 7.18 4.64
N LEU A 124 16.57 5.92 4.56
CA LEU A 124 17.34 4.77 5.01
C LEU A 124 18.49 4.46 4.05
N ASN A 125 19.67 4.26 4.59
CA ASN A 125 20.82 3.75 3.84
C ASN A 125 20.80 2.20 3.73
N ILE A 126 21.66 1.66 2.89
CA ILE A 126 21.71 0.22 2.61
C ILE A 126 22.09 -0.60 3.85
N GLU A 127 22.97 -0.08 4.70
CA GLU A 127 23.44 -0.75 5.92
C GLU A 127 22.27 -0.90 6.92
N GLU A 128 21.48 0.13 7.11
CA GLU A 128 20.29 0.09 7.96
C GLU A 128 19.23 -0.90 7.42
N ILE A 129 19.03 -0.93 6.12
CA ILE A 129 18.11 -1.88 5.47
C ILE A 129 18.57 -3.31 5.67
N LYS A 130 19.89 -3.59 5.51
CA LYS A 130 20.49 -4.91 5.75
C LYS A 130 20.30 -5.34 7.19
N GLU A 131 20.60 -4.45 8.17
CA GLU A 131 20.39 -4.75 9.58
C GLU A 131 18.96 -5.13 9.88
N ILE A 132 17.99 -4.36 9.40
CA ILE A 132 16.57 -4.65 9.60
C ILE A 132 16.20 -6.00 9.01
N ARG A 133 16.65 -6.29 7.79
CA ARG A 133 16.38 -7.56 7.09
C ARG A 133 16.92 -8.77 7.85
N GLU A 134 18.13 -8.66 8.38
CA GLU A 134 18.78 -9.74 9.15
C GLU A 134 18.07 -10.00 10.48
N LYS A 135 17.64 -8.93 11.17
CA LYS A 135 17.01 -9.02 12.48
C LYS A 135 15.52 -9.40 12.43
N LEU A 136 14.86 -9.18 11.30
CA LEU A 136 13.43 -9.45 11.12
C LEU A 136 13.17 -10.33 9.87
N PRO A 137 13.65 -11.56 9.86
CA PRO A 137 13.46 -12.47 8.74
C PRO A 137 11.96 -12.70 8.47
N GLY A 138 11.61 -12.83 7.18
CA GLY A 138 10.23 -13.06 6.74
C GLY A 138 9.37 -11.80 6.61
N MET A 139 9.89 -10.60 6.91
CA MET A 139 9.29 -9.35 6.49
C MET A 139 9.71 -9.03 5.05
N GLU A 140 8.74 -8.79 4.18
CA GLU A 140 9.04 -8.29 2.84
C GLU A 140 9.40 -6.81 2.90
N ILE A 141 10.48 -6.45 2.23
CA ILE A 141 11.00 -5.08 2.17
C ILE A 141 10.97 -4.60 0.74
N GLU A 142 10.45 -3.40 0.54
CA GLU A 142 10.45 -2.70 -0.75
C GLU A 142 11.17 -1.36 -0.59
N VAL A 143 11.99 -1.01 -1.59
CA VAL A 143 12.73 0.26 -1.62
C VAL A 143 12.61 0.93 -2.98
N PHE A 144 12.59 2.26 -2.98
CA PHE A 144 12.64 3.02 -4.22
C PHE A 144 14.07 3.04 -4.77
N VAL A 145 14.23 2.64 -6.02
CA VAL A 145 15.49 2.74 -6.75
C VAL A 145 15.47 3.87 -7.79
N HIS A 146 14.27 4.34 -8.14
CA HIS A 146 14.05 5.46 -9.06
C HIS A 146 12.71 6.14 -8.79
N GLY A 147 12.60 7.44 -9.02
CA GLY A 147 11.36 8.20 -8.93
C GLY A 147 11.52 9.54 -8.21
N ALA A 148 10.48 10.38 -8.29
CA ALA A 148 10.45 11.66 -7.61
C ALA A 148 10.36 11.49 -6.09
N MET A 149 11.08 12.32 -5.34
CA MET A 149 10.99 12.39 -3.88
C MET A 149 9.82 13.28 -3.45
N CYS A 150 9.20 12.95 -2.32
CA CYS A 150 8.27 13.85 -1.66
C CYS A 150 9.01 14.95 -0.90
N MET A 151 8.28 15.99 -0.45
CA MET A 151 8.88 17.16 0.26
C MET A 151 9.22 16.85 1.73
N SER A 152 8.83 15.71 2.26
CA SER A 152 9.12 15.22 3.61
C SER A 152 9.49 13.74 3.57
N TYR A 153 9.70 13.15 4.75
CA TYR A 153 10.03 11.73 4.86
C TYR A 153 9.18 10.84 3.93
N SER A 154 9.85 10.09 3.09
CA SER A 154 9.15 9.29 2.06
C SER A 154 9.93 8.04 1.61
#